data_8c910536018ad94fcedc3fdb437f5b10
#
_entry.id   8c910536018ad94fcedc3fdb437f5b10
#
_cell.length_a   1.000
_cell.length_b   1.000
_cell.length_c   1.000
_cell.angle_alpha   90.00
_cell.angle_beta   90.00
_cell.angle_gamma   90.00
#
_symmetry.space_group_name_H-M   'P 1'
#
loop_
_entity.id
_entity.type
_entity.pdbx_description
1 polymer ?
#
loop_
_entity_poly.entity_id
_entity_poly.type
_entity_poly.pdbx_seq_one_letter_code
_entity_poly.pdbx_strand_id
1 'polypeptide(L)'
;MATPTSITPINTFERVESRVRSYSRSFPKVFDRALGATIYDTDGKAYTDFLSGCSSLNYGHNDPDLKAALIEYVSNDGIAHGLDMFTDAKEQFLASFERLILRPRGMKHQLQFTGPTGANAVEAAMKLARKVTGRTNIISFTNGFHGVTLGALAATGNGKHRGGAATPLSGVTRAAYDGYHGPEIDTADLLERMLSDPSSGVDAPAAIIVETVQGEGGLNAASAGWLKKVQALARSHGALFIIDDIQAGCGRTGGFFSFDGMGLDPDIVTMAKSLSGMGLPLALTLIKPEHDIWKPAEHNGTFRGNNHAFVTAAAALEKFWSDDRFMSEVGEKARYLGERLAAIAEDHGLSTKGRGMMVGIDAGSGEHAAAICKACFAKGLIIETSGSFDEVVKVLCPLTISLEQLTAGLDIMESAFDAVLGSRRAAAE
;
A
#
# COMPACT_ATOMS: atom_id res chain seq x y z
N MET A 1 6.81 -51.06 13.36
CA MET A 1 6.28 -49.72 13.63
C MET A 1 7.28 -48.72 13.09
N ALA A 2 6.99 -48.02 12.00
CA ALA A 2 7.89 -47.03 11.45
C ALA A 2 7.84 -45.80 12.35
N THR A 3 8.99 -45.36 12.85
CA THR A 3 9.16 -44.11 13.58
C THR A 3 8.64 -42.95 12.71
N PRO A 4 7.78 -42.04 13.22
CA PRO A 4 7.39 -40.91 12.44
C PRO A 4 8.63 -40.06 12.17
N THR A 5 9.00 -39.96 10.90
CA THR A 5 9.94 -38.94 10.41
C THR A 5 9.51 -37.59 10.91
N SER A 6 10.30 -36.91 11.71
CA SER A 6 10.06 -35.56 12.16
C SER A 6 9.92 -34.66 10.91
N ILE A 7 8.71 -34.34 10.56
CA ILE A 7 8.42 -33.40 9.46
C ILE A 7 8.81 -32.03 9.99
N THR A 8 9.93 -31.48 9.52
CA THR A 8 10.24 -30.08 9.81
C THR A 8 9.10 -29.20 9.25
N PRO A 9 8.62 -28.18 9.97
CA PRO A 9 7.48 -27.35 9.53
C PRO A 9 7.64 -26.84 8.10
N ILE A 10 8.84 -26.46 7.67
CA ILE A 10 9.13 -25.95 6.32
C ILE A 10 8.78 -27.00 5.23
N ASN A 11 9.02 -28.29 5.47
CA ASN A 11 8.71 -29.35 4.51
C ASN A 11 7.21 -29.46 4.18
N THR A 12 6.34 -29.09 5.10
CA THR A 12 4.88 -29.09 4.83
C THR A 12 4.51 -27.98 3.85
N PHE A 13 5.03 -26.76 4.03
CA PHE A 13 4.80 -25.65 3.12
C PHE A 13 5.34 -25.92 1.72
N GLU A 14 6.56 -26.46 1.62
CA GLU A 14 7.18 -26.79 0.34
C GLU A 14 6.43 -27.88 -0.43
N ARG A 15 5.85 -28.84 0.28
CA ARG A 15 5.14 -29.99 -0.31
C ARG A 15 3.72 -29.68 -0.71
N VAL A 16 3.01 -28.82 0.04
CA VAL A 16 1.56 -28.65 -0.08
C VAL A 16 1.17 -27.30 -0.65
N GLU A 17 1.94 -26.24 -0.35
CA GLU A 17 1.61 -24.89 -0.79
C GLU A 17 2.11 -24.61 -2.21
N SER A 18 1.36 -23.81 -2.96
CA SER A 18 1.72 -23.40 -4.32
C SER A 18 3.10 -22.73 -4.39
N ARG A 19 3.78 -22.89 -5.52
CA ARG A 19 5.07 -22.23 -5.80
C ARG A 19 5.00 -20.72 -5.94
N VAL A 20 3.82 -20.12 -5.99
CA VAL A 20 3.60 -18.67 -6.15
C VAL A 20 4.09 -17.85 -4.95
N ARG A 21 4.27 -18.46 -3.78
CA ARG A 21 4.74 -17.81 -2.56
C ARG A 21 6.08 -17.09 -2.78
N SER A 22 6.22 -15.91 -2.24
CA SER A 22 7.40 -15.03 -2.35
C SER A 22 8.07 -14.80 -0.99
N TYR A 23 7.37 -14.22 -0.03
CA TYR A 23 7.92 -13.81 1.27
C TYR A 23 8.55 -14.94 2.07
N SER A 24 8.01 -16.16 2.01
CA SER A 24 8.60 -17.34 2.66
C SER A 24 9.99 -17.72 2.13
N ARG A 25 10.38 -17.22 0.95
CA ARG A 25 11.71 -17.42 0.38
C ARG A 25 12.69 -16.38 0.90
N SER A 26 12.23 -15.14 1.10
CA SER A 26 13.02 -14.05 1.67
C SER A 26 13.21 -14.24 3.17
N PHE A 27 12.18 -14.78 3.85
CA PHE A 27 12.14 -14.99 5.30
C PHE A 27 11.88 -16.46 5.64
N PRO A 28 12.88 -17.38 5.43
CA PRO A 28 12.69 -18.83 5.54
C PRO A 28 12.66 -19.31 7.01
N LYS A 29 11.71 -18.78 7.78
CA LYS A 29 11.40 -19.13 9.16
C LYS A 29 9.92 -19.36 9.33
N VAL A 30 9.54 -20.13 10.34
CA VAL A 30 8.15 -20.26 10.76
C VAL A 30 7.93 -19.26 11.89
N PHE A 31 6.99 -18.33 11.69
CA PHE A 31 6.62 -17.32 12.68
C PHE A 31 5.35 -17.75 13.38
N ASP A 32 5.21 -17.48 14.69
CA ASP A 32 4.06 -17.92 15.49
C ASP A 32 3.32 -16.78 16.19
N ARG A 33 4.00 -15.69 16.54
CA ARG A 33 3.38 -14.56 17.23
C ARG A 33 4.00 -13.22 16.84
N ALA A 34 3.23 -12.14 17.06
CA ALA A 34 3.71 -10.79 16.83
C ALA A 34 3.02 -9.80 17.80
N LEU A 35 3.71 -8.71 18.15
CA LEU A 35 3.19 -7.61 18.96
C LEU A 35 3.85 -6.29 18.56
N GLY A 36 3.06 -5.26 18.27
CA GLY A 36 3.57 -3.96 17.86
C GLY A 36 4.44 -4.06 16.60
N ALA A 37 5.69 -3.69 16.68
CA ALA A 37 6.67 -3.78 15.60
C ALA A 37 7.61 -5.01 15.72
N THR A 38 7.20 -6.05 16.45
CA THR A 38 8.04 -7.25 16.65
C THR A 38 7.30 -8.52 16.24
N ILE A 39 7.96 -9.34 15.43
CA ILE A 39 7.51 -10.69 15.05
C ILE A 39 8.47 -11.71 15.68
N TYR A 40 7.96 -12.86 16.12
CA TYR A 40 8.74 -13.94 16.72
C TYR A 40 8.62 -15.20 15.88
N ASP A 41 9.74 -15.89 15.67
CA ASP A 41 9.71 -17.23 15.09
C ASP A 41 9.45 -18.31 16.16
N THR A 42 9.21 -19.55 15.71
CA THR A 42 8.95 -20.70 16.58
C THR A 42 10.14 -21.08 17.47
N ASP A 43 11.34 -20.58 17.17
CA ASP A 43 12.53 -20.75 18.00
C ASP A 43 12.61 -19.66 19.09
N GLY A 44 11.66 -18.70 19.11
CA GLY A 44 11.59 -17.59 20.05
C GLY A 44 12.47 -16.38 19.67
N LYS A 45 13.14 -16.40 18.52
CA LYS A 45 13.92 -15.25 18.04
C LYS A 45 12.97 -14.10 17.65
N ALA A 46 13.28 -12.90 18.14
CA ALA A 46 12.59 -11.68 17.81
C ALA A 46 13.16 -11.03 16.53
N TYR A 47 12.26 -10.46 15.73
CA TYR A 47 12.58 -9.68 14.54
C TYR A 47 11.85 -8.35 14.59
N THR A 48 12.55 -7.24 14.36
CA THR A 48 11.92 -5.94 14.13
C THR A 48 11.28 -5.94 12.75
N ASP A 49 10.02 -5.49 12.67
CA ASP A 49 9.24 -5.52 11.44
C ASP A 49 9.28 -4.17 10.72
N PHE A 50 10.05 -4.08 9.63
CA PHE A 50 10.03 -2.96 8.70
C PHE A 50 9.25 -3.26 7.42
N LEU A 51 8.42 -4.31 7.43
CA LEU A 51 7.53 -4.69 6.33
C LEU A 51 6.05 -4.40 6.64
N SER A 52 5.60 -4.60 7.88
CA SER A 52 4.23 -4.37 8.33
C SER A 52 3.16 -4.97 7.41
N GLY A 53 3.41 -6.20 6.90
CA GLY A 53 2.51 -6.82 5.93
C GLY A 53 2.29 -5.95 4.69
N CYS A 54 3.33 -5.34 4.14
CA CYS A 54 3.27 -4.39 3.01
C CYS A 54 2.33 -3.20 3.29
N SER A 55 2.45 -2.59 4.48
CA SER A 55 1.57 -1.50 4.95
C SER A 55 0.13 -1.93 5.27
N SER A 56 -0.09 -3.21 5.63
CA SER A 56 -1.39 -3.67 6.15
C SER A 56 -1.51 -3.47 7.66
N LEU A 57 -0.40 -3.18 8.33
CA LEU A 57 -0.27 -3.13 9.79
C LEU A 57 0.33 -1.79 10.25
N ASN A 58 -0.18 -0.67 9.72
CA ASN A 58 0.27 0.67 10.13
C ASN A 58 0.15 0.88 11.65
N TYR A 59 -0.85 0.27 12.27
CA TYR A 59 -1.08 0.38 13.73
C TYR A 59 -0.38 -0.72 14.54
N GLY A 60 0.51 -1.50 13.89
CA GLY A 60 1.25 -2.60 14.51
C GLY A 60 0.47 -3.91 14.61
N HIS A 61 1.19 -4.94 14.99
CA HIS A 61 0.60 -6.26 15.22
C HIS A 61 -0.14 -6.29 16.56
N ASN A 62 -1.36 -6.83 16.57
CA ASN A 62 -2.12 -7.13 17.81
C ASN A 62 -2.19 -5.95 18.78
N ASP A 63 -2.51 -4.75 18.29
CA ASP A 63 -2.77 -3.60 19.18
C ASP A 63 -3.77 -4.01 20.27
N PRO A 64 -3.49 -3.76 21.57
CA PRO A 64 -4.29 -4.28 22.66
C PRO A 64 -5.77 -3.88 22.61
N ASP A 65 -6.07 -2.64 22.23
CA ASP A 65 -7.45 -2.13 22.23
C ASP A 65 -8.24 -2.69 21.04
N LEU A 66 -7.62 -2.74 19.86
CA LEU A 66 -8.23 -3.32 18.67
C LEU A 66 -8.49 -4.82 18.87
N LYS A 67 -7.52 -5.52 19.47
CA LYS A 67 -7.64 -6.93 19.82
C LYS A 67 -8.75 -7.16 20.85
N ALA A 68 -8.85 -6.32 21.88
CA ALA A 68 -9.90 -6.42 22.90
C ALA A 68 -11.28 -6.23 22.28
N ALA A 69 -11.47 -5.23 21.43
CA ALA A 69 -12.72 -5.00 20.71
C ALA A 69 -13.15 -6.20 19.85
N LEU A 70 -12.20 -6.82 19.14
CA LEU A 70 -12.48 -8.02 18.35
C LEU A 70 -12.87 -9.22 19.22
N ILE A 71 -12.14 -9.45 20.32
CA ILE A 71 -12.43 -10.55 21.26
C ILE A 71 -13.82 -10.37 21.88
N GLU A 72 -14.15 -9.16 22.30
CA GLU A 72 -15.46 -8.83 22.86
C GLU A 72 -16.57 -9.11 21.84
N TYR A 73 -16.42 -8.65 20.59
CA TYR A 73 -17.40 -8.87 19.55
C TYR A 73 -17.64 -10.35 19.27
N VAL A 74 -16.58 -11.14 19.17
CA VAL A 74 -16.66 -12.59 18.97
C VAL A 74 -17.28 -13.30 20.18
N SER A 75 -16.92 -12.89 21.40
CA SER A 75 -17.43 -13.48 22.65
C SER A 75 -18.92 -13.19 22.88
N ASN A 76 -19.46 -12.14 22.28
CA ASN A 76 -20.88 -11.77 22.30
C ASN A 76 -21.66 -12.28 21.09
N ASP A 77 -21.20 -13.33 20.41
CA ASP A 77 -21.81 -13.94 19.23
C ASP A 77 -22.07 -12.96 18.09
N GLY A 78 -21.19 -11.98 17.93
CA GLY A 78 -21.27 -10.97 16.86
C GLY A 78 -21.30 -11.59 15.46
N ILE A 79 -22.11 -11.02 14.56
CA ILE A 79 -22.27 -11.51 13.19
C ILE A 79 -20.94 -11.45 12.43
N ALA A 80 -20.35 -12.59 12.09
CA ALA A 80 -19.10 -12.66 11.34
C ALA A 80 -19.28 -12.22 9.88
N HIS A 81 -20.32 -12.76 9.23
CA HIS A 81 -20.56 -12.61 7.80
C HIS A 81 -21.97 -12.05 7.53
N GLY A 82 -22.04 -10.80 7.11
CA GLY A 82 -23.30 -10.07 6.95
C GLY A 82 -23.77 -9.90 5.49
N LEU A 83 -23.03 -10.40 4.48
CA LEU A 83 -23.24 -9.98 3.09
C LEU A 83 -23.26 -8.43 3.00
N ASP A 84 -24.34 -7.88 2.46
CA ASP A 84 -24.59 -6.42 2.47
C ASP A 84 -25.70 -5.98 3.43
N MET A 85 -26.13 -6.88 4.34
CA MET A 85 -27.13 -6.58 5.35
C MET A 85 -26.65 -5.44 6.28
N PHE A 86 -27.61 -4.77 6.88
CA PHE A 86 -27.35 -3.81 7.95
C PHE A 86 -26.93 -4.57 9.20
N THR A 87 -25.72 -4.27 9.68
CA THR A 87 -25.19 -4.82 10.92
C THR A 87 -24.68 -3.67 11.77
N ASP A 88 -24.75 -3.82 13.11
CA ASP A 88 -24.27 -2.84 14.06
C ASP A 88 -22.76 -2.51 13.84
N ALA A 89 -21.93 -3.53 13.67
CA ALA A 89 -20.50 -3.34 13.40
C ALA A 89 -20.24 -2.51 12.13
N LYS A 90 -21.04 -2.70 11.07
CA LYS A 90 -20.94 -1.90 9.84
C LYS A 90 -21.41 -0.46 10.09
N GLU A 91 -22.50 -0.26 10.82
CA GLU A 91 -22.99 1.07 11.17
C GLU A 91 -21.95 1.86 11.96
N GLN A 92 -21.36 1.26 13.01
CA GLN A 92 -20.30 1.88 13.81
C GLN A 92 -19.10 2.29 12.94
N PHE A 93 -18.63 1.40 12.05
CA PHE A 93 -17.55 1.75 11.13
C PHE A 93 -17.92 2.91 10.21
N LEU A 94 -19.10 2.89 9.58
CA LEU A 94 -19.56 3.94 8.69
C LEU A 94 -19.68 5.29 9.42
N ALA A 95 -20.26 5.30 10.63
CA ALA A 95 -20.41 6.51 11.44
C ALA A 95 -19.05 7.09 11.85
N SER A 96 -18.11 6.25 12.30
CA SER A 96 -16.77 6.69 12.67
C SER A 96 -16.01 7.21 11.44
N PHE A 97 -16.08 6.51 10.30
CA PHE A 97 -15.42 6.93 9.08
C PHE A 97 -15.97 8.26 8.55
N GLU A 98 -17.30 8.42 8.53
CA GLU A 98 -17.90 9.69 8.14
C GLU A 98 -17.46 10.82 9.08
N ARG A 99 -17.57 10.63 10.39
CA ARG A 99 -17.31 11.64 11.40
C ARG A 99 -15.85 12.08 11.46
N LEU A 100 -14.93 11.10 11.44
CA LEU A 100 -13.50 11.34 11.67
C LEU A 100 -12.72 11.58 10.38
N ILE A 101 -13.16 11.02 9.26
CA ILE A 101 -12.38 11.05 8.03
C ILE A 101 -13.01 11.93 6.95
N LEU A 102 -14.26 11.69 6.58
CA LEU A 102 -14.89 12.40 5.47
C LEU A 102 -15.28 13.83 5.84
N ARG A 103 -16.01 14.01 6.95
CA ARG A 103 -16.56 15.31 7.36
C ARG A 103 -15.50 16.40 7.58
N PRO A 104 -14.36 16.14 8.27
CA PRO A 104 -13.32 17.15 8.43
C PRO A 104 -12.68 17.60 7.11
N ARG A 105 -12.77 16.77 6.07
CA ARG A 105 -12.23 17.03 4.73
C ARG A 105 -13.27 17.59 3.75
N GLY A 106 -14.53 17.77 4.20
CA GLY A 106 -15.63 18.19 3.34
C GLY A 106 -16.00 17.16 2.26
N MET A 107 -15.55 15.93 2.39
CA MET A 107 -15.82 14.85 1.43
C MET A 107 -17.24 14.29 1.65
N LYS A 108 -17.96 14.06 0.54
CA LYS A 108 -19.33 13.50 0.53
C LYS A 108 -19.40 12.12 -0.12
N HIS A 109 -18.26 11.45 -0.25
CA HIS A 109 -18.16 10.18 -0.94
C HIS A 109 -19.00 9.08 -0.29
N GLN A 110 -19.58 8.21 -1.13
CA GLN A 110 -20.24 6.97 -0.72
C GLN A 110 -19.22 5.87 -0.57
N LEU A 111 -19.41 4.97 0.40
CA LEU A 111 -18.51 3.83 0.62
C LEU A 111 -19.09 2.58 -0.04
N GLN A 112 -18.43 2.08 -1.07
CA GLN A 112 -18.70 0.78 -1.65
C GLN A 112 -17.75 -0.26 -1.06
N PHE A 113 -18.25 -1.21 -0.31
CA PHE A 113 -17.46 -2.39 0.09
C PHE A 113 -17.33 -3.34 -1.09
N THR A 114 -16.10 -3.76 -1.39
CA THR A 114 -15.77 -4.68 -2.48
C THR A 114 -15.41 -6.06 -1.94
N GLY A 115 -14.99 -6.99 -2.79
CA GLY A 115 -14.24 -8.16 -2.32
C GLY A 115 -13.02 -7.70 -1.48
N PRO A 116 -12.46 -8.57 -0.62
CA PRO A 116 -11.65 -8.14 0.53
C PRO A 116 -10.22 -7.70 0.22
N THR A 117 -9.86 -7.51 -1.05
CA THR A 117 -8.49 -7.14 -1.44
C THR A 117 -8.43 -5.81 -2.17
N GLY A 118 -7.26 -5.14 -2.15
CA GLY A 118 -7.04 -3.90 -2.90
C GLY A 118 -7.31 -4.06 -4.39
N ALA A 119 -6.94 -5.19 -5.01
CA ALA A 119 -7.25 -5.47 -6.40
C ALA A 119 -8.77 -5.44 -6.68
N ASN A 120 -9.60 -5.92 -5.75
CA ASN A 120 -11.06 -5.84 -5.89
C ASN A 120 -11.57 -4.39 -5.86
N ALA A 121 -10.97 -3.52 -5.03
CA ALA A 121 -11.30 -2.10 -5.01
C ALA A 121 -10.92 -1.42 -6.34
N VAL A 122 -9.73 -1.70 -6.86
CA VAL A 122 -9.28 -1.19 -8.17
C VAL A 122 -10.19 -1.67 -9.31
N GLU A 123 -10.53 -2.96 -9.34
CA GLU A 123 -11.45 -3.54 -10.34
C GLU A 123 -12.82 -2.85 -10.30
N ALA A 124 -13.35 -2.60 -9.09
CA ALA A 124 -14.62 -1.89 -8.90
C ALA A 124 -14.52 -0.45 -9.42
N ALA A 125 -13.47 0.28 -9.07
CA ALA A 125 -13.24 1.65 -9.48
C ALA A 125 -13.14 1.79 -11.01
N MET A 126 -12.32 0.95 -11.66
CA MET A 126 -12.19 0.97 -13.12
C MET A 126 -13.48 0.55 -13.83
N LYS A 127 -14.19 -0.45 -13.31
CA LYS A 127 -15.48 -0.89 -13.85
C LYS A 127 -16.54 0.21 -13.74
N LEU A 128 -16.58 0.91 -12.61
CA LEU A 128 -17.50 2.03 -12.40
C LEU A 128 -17.19 3.18 -13.35
N ALA A 129 -15.92 3.56 -13.47
CA ALA A 129 -15.51 4.62 -14.38
C ALA A 129 -15.93 4.35 -15.84
N ARG A 130 -15.76 3.10 -16.30
CA ARG A 130 -16.23 2.66 -17.62
C ARG A 130 -17.75 2.77 -17.76
N LYS A 131 -18.48 2.40 -16.70
CA LYS A 131 -19.94 2.49 -16.68
C LYS A 131 -20.43 3.94 -16.70
N VAL A 132 -19.81 4.83 -15.92
CA VAL A 132 -20.18 6.25 -15.85
C VAL A 132 -19.94 6.95 -17.17
N THR A 133 -18.80 6.70 -17.80
CA THR A 133 -18.38 7.42 -19.01
C THR A 133 -18.81 6.76 -20.32
N GLY A 134 -19.19 5.49 -20.31
CA GLY A 134 -19.40 4.69 -21.52
C GLY A 134 -18.13 4.37 -22.30
N ARG A 135 -16.96 4.67 -21.74
CA ARG A 135 -15.64 4.47 -22.38
C ARG A 135 -14.93 3.26 -21.81
N THR A 136 -13.93 2.72 -22.51
CA THR A 136 -13.23 1.48 -22.08
C THR A 136 -11.81 1.72 -21.60
N ASN A 137 -11.12 2.75 -22.13
CA ASN A 137 -9.71 2.99 -21.85
C ASN A 137 -9.50 3.59 -20.46
N ILE A 138 -8.49 3.10 -19.74
CA ILE A 138 -7.99 3.66 -18.49
C ILE A 138 -6.56 4.15 -18.71
N ILE A 139 -6.23 5.35 -18.28
CA ILE A 139 -4.85 5.78 -18.19
C ILE A 139 -4.27 5.33 -16.85
N SER A 140 -3.16 4.60 -16.89
CA SER A 140 -2.31 4.29 -15.74
C SER A 140 -0.88 4.78 -16.00
N PHE A 141 0.02 4.62 -15.03
CA PHE A 141 1.37 5.16 -15.14
C PHE A 141 2.45 4.08 -15.11
N THR A 142 3.62 4.42 -15.68
CA THR A 142 4.83 3.59 -15.55
C THR A 142 5.11 3.30 -14.07
N ASN A 143 5.60 2.11 -13.76
CA ASN A 143 5.89 1.62 -12.40
C ASN A 143 4.69 1.50 -11.47
N GLY A 144 3.46 1.81 -11.90
CA GLY A 144 2.26 1.69 -11.08
C GLY A 144 1.96 0.23 -10.71
N PHE A 145 1.43 0.01 -9.49
CA PHE A 145 0.97 -1.29 -9.04
C PHE A 145 -0.45 -1.19 -8.47
N HIS A 146 -1.39 -1.83 -9.16
CA HIS A 146 -2.82 -1.76 -8.83
C HIS A 146 -3.44 -3.13 -8.52
N GLY A 147 -2.63 -4.19 -8.52
CA GLY A 147 -3.04 -5.56 -8.24
C GLY A 147 -2.69 -6.54 -9.36
N VAL A 148 -3.03 -7.83 -9.13
CA VAL A 148 -2.64 -8.95 -9.99
C VAL A 148 -3.83 -9.74 -10.56
N THR A 149 -5.08 -9.34 -10.32
CA THR A 149 -6.23 -9.79 -11.10
C THR A 149 -6.16 -9.19 -12.51
N LEU A 150 -6.71 -9.83 -13.52
CA LEU A 150 -6.46 -9.47 -14.93
C LEU A 150 -6.75 -8.00 -15.26
N GLY A 151 -7.84 -7.42 -14.76
CA GLY A 151 -8.17 -6.02 -14.97
C GLY A 151 -7.22 -5.08 -14.21
N ALA A 152 -6.94 -5.33 -12.94
CA ALA A 152 -5.97 -4.57 -12.15
C ALA A 152 -4.54 -4.75 -12.69
N LEU A 153 -4.20 -5.96 -13.16
CA LEU A 153 -2.91 -6.25 -13.78
C LEU A 153 -2.74 -5.51 -15.12
N ALA A 154 -3.84 -5.26 -15.83
CA ALA A 154 -3.81 -4.42 -17.02
C ALA A 154 -3.34 -2.99 -16.69
N ALA A 155 -3.68 -2.44 -15.51
CA ALA A 155 -3.22 -1.14 -15.04
C ALA A 155 -1.84 -1.18 -14.36
N THR A 156 -1.37 -2.35 -13.91
CA THR A 156 -0.05 -2.55 -13.27
C THR A 156 1.07 -2.48 -14.31
N GLY A 157 2.16 -1.76 -13.98
CA GLY A 157 3.31 -1.55 -14.87
C GLY A 157 4.37 -2.66 -14.82
N ASN A 158 4.53 -3.33 -13.67
CA ASN A 158 5.62 -4.28 -13.42
C ASN A 158 5.60 -5.49 -14.36
N GLY A 159 6.69 -5.68 -15.13
CA GLY A 159 6.82 -6.72 -16.15
C GLY A 159 6.78 -8.15 -15.61
N LYS A 160 7.32 -8.40 -14.42
CA LYS A 160 7.31 -9.71 -13.77
C LYS A 160 5.89 -10.19 -13.46
N HIS A 161 5.08 -9.32 -12.88
CA HIS A 161 3.66 -9.64 -12.60
C HIS A 161 2.86 -9.80 -13.89
N ARG A 162 3.07 -8.90 -14.85
CA ARG A 162 2.39 -8.91 -16.15
C ARG A 162 2.70 -10.17 -16.96
N GLY A 163 3.91 -10.67 -16.87
CA GLY A 163 4.35 -11.91 -17.53
C GLY A 163 3.55 -13.15 -17.12
N GLY A 164 2.96 -13.13 -15.91
CA GLY A 164 2.09 -14.20 -15.41
C GLY A 164 0.67 -14.21 -15.98
N ALA A 165 0.26 -13.22 -16.78
CA ALA A 165 -1.12 -13.09 -17.25
C ALA A 165 -1.53 -14.16 -18.27
N ALA A 166 -0.60 -14.60 -19.13
CA ALA A 166 -0.83 -15.56 -20.22
C ALA A 166 -1.99 -15.17 -21.17
N THR A 167 -2.40 -13.89 -21.17
CA THR A 167 -3.46 -13.33 -22.02
C THR A 167 -3.18 -11.86 -22.29
N PRO A 168 -3.72 -11.26 -23.37
CA PRO A 168 -3.62 -9.83 -23.62
C PRO A 168 -4.21 -9.02 -22.46
N LEU A 169 -3.47 -8.02 -21.99
CA LEU A 169 -3.89 -7.06 -20.99
C LEU A 169 -4.33 -5.78 -21.70
N SER A 170 -5.62 -5.63 -21.94
CA SER A 170 -6.22 -4.58 -22.77
C SER A 170 -7.02 -3.54 -21.96
N GLY A 171 -7.46 -2.47 -22.63
CA GLY A 171 -8.29 -1.42 -22.05
C GLY A 171 -7.53 -0.50 -21.09
N VAL A 172 -6.20 -0.43 -21.22
CA VAL A 172 -5.34 0.46 -20.44
C VAL A 172 -4.23 1.02 -21.32
N THR A 173 -4.07 2.34 -21.31
CA THR A 173 -2.91 3.05 -21.90
C THR A 173 -2.00 3.51 -20.75
N ARG A 174 -0.68 3.34 -20.92
CA ARG A 174 0.30 3.78 -19.90
C ARG A 174 0.94 5.09 -20.32
N ALA A 175 0.91 6.05 -19.37
CA ALA A 175 1.64 7.30 -19.45
C ALA A 175 2.88 7.25 -18.55
N ALA A 176 3.80 8.17 -18.75
CA ALA A 176 4.96 8.33 -17.89
C ALA A 176 4.53 8.99 -16.56
N TYR A 177 4.98 8.42 -15.42
CA TYR A 177 4.78 8.97 -14.10
C TYR A 177 5.64 10.24 -13.89
N ASP A 178 5.36 11.01 -12.83
CA ASP A 178 6.15 12.18 -12.45
C ASP A 178 7.64 11.82 -12.32
N GLY A 179 8.51 12.60 -12.96
CA GLY A 179 9.96 12.40 -12.95
C GLY A 179 10.49 11.19 -13.74
N TYR A 180 9.64 10.40 -14.41
CA TYR A 180 10.08 9.20 -15.13
C TYR A 180 11.12 9.47 -16.25
N HIS A 181 11.04 10.62 -16.88
CA HIS A 181 11.99 11.08 -17.91
C HIS A 181 13.05 12.07 -17.38
N GLY A 182 13.21 12.14 -16.04
CA GLY A 182 14.08 13.11 -15.40
C GLY A 182 13.34 14.40 -15.02
N PRO A 183 13.98 15.28 -14.23
CA PRO A 183 13.33 16.45 -13.64
C PRO A 183 12.95 17.54 -14.63
N GLU A 184 13.59 17.58 -15.82
CA GLU A 184 13.38 18.63 -16.82
C GLU A 184 12.14 18.38 -17.70
N ILE A 185 11.53 17.20 -17.63
CA ILE A 185 10.40 16.82 -18.47
C ILE A 185 9.13 16.67 -17.61
N ASP A 186 8.19 17.61 -17.80
CA ASP A 186 6.86 17.46 -17.21
C ASP A 186 6.05 16.41 -17.99
N THR A 187 5.90 15.25 -17.37
CA THR A 187 5.21 14.11 -17.98
C THR A 187 3.70 14.32 -18.09
N ALA A 188 3.12 15.26 -17.31
CA ALA A 188 1.72 15.67 -17.50
C ALA A 188 1.49 16.40 -18.82
N ASP A 189 2.46 17.22 -19.28
CA ASP A 189 2.39 17.87 -20.59
C ASP A 189 2.47 16.85 -21.73
N LEU A 190 3.24 15.77 -21.56
CA LEU A 190 3.26 14.66 -22.53
C LEU A 190 1.91 13.94 -22.59
N LEU A 191 1.30 13.69 -21.44
CA LEU A 191 -0.05 13.09 -21.36
C LEU A 191 -1.09 14.00 -22.01
N GLU A 192 -1.03 15.32 -21.79
CA GLU A 192 -1.92 16.28 -22.42
C GLU A 192 -1.84 16.20 -23.94
N ARG A 193 -0.62 16.19 -24.50
CA ARG A 193 -0.42 16.04 -25.96
C ARG A 193 -1.01 14.74 -26.48
N MET A 194 -0.80 13.61 -25.77
CA MET A 194 -1.37 12.32 -26.16
C MET A 194 -2.89 12.33 -26.17
N LEU A 195 -3.53 12.97 -25.18
CA LEU A 195 -4.98 13.04 -25.07
C LEU A 195 -5.64 14.05 -26.02
N SER A 196 -4.90 15.09 -26.43
CA SER A 196 -5.38 16.17 -27.31
C SER A 196 -5.15 15.89 -28.79
N ASP A 197 -4.21 15.02 -29.14
CA ASP A 197 -3.90 14.66 -30.54
C ASP A 197 -4.85 13.54 -31.00
N PRO A 198 -5.76 13.83 -31.98
CA PRO A 198 -6.69 12.83 -32.50
C PRO A 198 -6.01 11.67 -33.24
N SER A 199 -4.71 11.79 -33.52
CA SER A 199 -3.89 10.77 -34.20
C SER A 199 -2.89 10.08 -33.27
N SER A 200 -2.95 10.33 -31.97
CA SER A 200 -2.06 9.69 -30.97
C SER A 200 -2.29 8.18 -30.82
N GLY A 201 -3.45 7.68 -31.23
CA GLY A 201 -3.87 6.30 -31.01
C GLY A 201 -4.33 6.03 -29.58
N VAL A 202 -4.53 7.06 -28.76
CA VAL A 202 -5.06 6.96 -27.41
C VAL A 202 -6.55 7.24 -27.42
N ASP A 203 -7.36 6.22 -27.17
CA ASP A 203 -8.80 6.36 -27.02
C ASP A 203 -9.15 7.23 -25.81
N ALA A 204 -10.24 7.99 -25.90
CA ALA A 204 -10.74 8.84 -24.83
C ALA A 204 -10.90 8.02 -23.53
N PRO A 205 -10.22 8.41 -22.45
CA PRO A 205 -10.19 7.60 -21.22
C PRO A 205 -11.51 7.67 -20.46
N ALA A 206 -11.85 6.54 -19.81
CA ALA A 206 -12.89 6.47 -18.77
C ALA A 206 -12.39 7.04 -17.45
N ALA A 207 -11.12 6.79 -17.14
CA ALA A 207 -10.47 7.31 -15.94
C ALA A 207 -8.95 7.43 -16.12
N ILE A 208 -8.36 8.25 -15.25
CA ILE A 208 -6.92 8.24 -14.96
C ILE A 208 -6.76 7.72 -13.54
N ILE A 209 -6.01 6.62 -13.35
CA ILE A 209 -5.70 6.03 -12.04
C ILE A 209 -4.24 6.28 -11.68
N VAL A 210 -3.99 6.69 -10.43
CA VAL A 210 -2.65 7.06 -9.96
C VAL A 210 -2.45 6.73 -8.49
N GLU A 211 -1.23 6.30 -8.12
CA GLU A 211 -0.72 6.29 -6.75
C GLU A 211 0.00 7.61 -6.49
N THR A 212 -0.20 8.25 -5.35
CA THR A 212 0.55 9.48 -4.99
C THR A 212 2.01 9.18 -4.62
N VAL A 213 2.25 7.96 -4.14
CA VAL A 213 3.57 7.35 -3.96
C VAL A 213 3.48 5.92 -4.44
N GLN A 214 4.28 5.56 -5.43
CA GLN A 214 4.30 4.21 -6.02
C GLN A 214 4.99 3.23 -5.08
N GLY A 215 4.21 2.40 -4.39
CA GLY A 215 4.72 1.53 -3.35
C GLY A 215 5.63 0.42 -3.85
N GLU A 216 5.16 -0.33 -4.83
CA GLU A 216 5.90 -1.44 -5.45
C GLU A 216 6.77 -0.96 -6.63
N GLY A 217 6.51 0.24 -7.12
CA GLY A 217 7.22 0.84 -8.25
C GLY A 217 8.53 1.55 -7.89
N GLY A 218 9.01 1.44 -6.66
CA GLY A 218 10.29 2.02 -6.22
C GLY A 218 10.15 3.34 -5.46
N LEU A 219 9.05 3.53 -4.74
CA LEU A 219 8.78 4.68 -3.88
C LEU A 219 8.84 6.04 -4.60
N ASN A 220 8.50 6.07 -5.88
CA ASN A 220 8.42 7.32 -6.62
C ASN A 220 7.25 8.15 -6.06
N ALA A 221 7.52 9.35 -5.57
CA ALA A 221 6.54 10.24 -4.98
C ALA A 221 6.21 11.37 -5.97
N ALA A 222 4.94 11.45 -6.40
CA ALA A 222 4.50 12.53 -7.27
C ALA A 222 4.38 13.85 -6.52
N SER A 223 4.72 14.93 -7.19
CA SER A 223 4.52 16.29 -6.71
C SER A 223 3.03 16.67 -6.72
N ALA A 224 2.62 17.52 -5.76
CA ALA A 224 1.26 18.04 -5.74
C ALA A 224 0.92 18.83 -7.02
N GLY A 225 1.90 19.50 -7.60
CA GLY A 225 1.74 20.24 -8.86
C GLY A 225 1.39 19.32 -10.03
N TRP A 226 2.16 18.25 -10.19
CA TRP A 226 1.91 17.25 -11.23
C TRP A 226 0.56 16.55 -11.04
N LEU A 227 0.23 16.12 -9.83
CA LEU A 227 -1.07 15.50 -9.53
C LEU A 227 -2.26 16.42 -9.84
N LYS A 228 -2.15 17.74 -9.55
CA LYS A 228 -3.16 18.72 -9.92
C LYS A 228 -3.33 18.85 -11.43
N LYS A 229 -2.22 18.85 -12.19
CA LYS A 229 -2.29 18.84 -13.65
C LYS A 229 -3.00 17.58 -14.17
N VAL A 230 -2.62 16.40 -13.68
CA VAL A 230 -3.25 15.13 -14.06
C VAL A 230 -4.74 15.12 -13.74
N GLN A 231 -5.14 15.62 -12.56
CA GLN A 231 -6.56 15.79 -12.22
C GLN A 231 -7.29 16.76 -13.17
N ALA A 232 -6.66 17.87 -13.53
CA ALA A 232 -7.23 18.83 -14.48
C ALA A 232 -7.39 18.21 -15.88
N LEU A 233 -6.41 17.42 -16.33
CA LEU A 233 -6.49 16.66 -17.58
C LEU A 233 -7.63 15.63 -17.55
N ALA A 234 -7.80 14.88 -16.48
CA ALA A 234 -8.92 13.98 -16.34
C ALA A 234 -10.26 14.73 -16.53
N ARG A 235 -10.44 15.85 -15.84
CA ARG A 235 -11.66 16.66 -15.91
C ARG A 235 -11.90 17.26 -17.31
N SER A 236 -10.87 17.82 -17.95
CA SER A 236 -11.00 18.45 -19.28
C SER A 236 -11.35 17.43 -20.37
N HIS A 237 -10.98 16.16 -20.19
CA HIS A 237 -11.32 15.08 -21.11
C HIS A 237 -12.55 14.28 -20.67
N GLY A 238 -13.25 14.68 -19.62
CA GLY A 238 -14.44 14.00 -19.09
C GLY A 238 -14.16 12.59 -18.58
N ALA A 239 -12.94 12.35 -18.09
CA ALA A 239 -12.52 11.13 -17.43
C ALA A 239 -12.60 11.29 -15.91
N LEU A 240 -12.84 10.19 -15.19
CA LEU A 240 -12.80 10.19 -13.73
C LEU A 240 -11.34 10.18 -13.23
N PHE A 241 -11.08 10.89 -12.13
CA PHE A 241 -9.78 10.87 -11.47
C PHE A 241 -9.83 9.91 -10.28
N ILE A 242 -9.04 8.83 -10.35
CA ILE A 242 -8.97 7.78 -9.35
C ILE A 242 -7.62 7.85 -8.63
N ILE A 243 -7.65 8.01 -7.31
CA ILE A 243 -6.44 7.84 -6.48
C ILE A 243 -6.45 6.44 -5.87
N ASP A 244 -5.40 5.68 -6.15
CA ASP A 244 -5.12 4.42 -5.48
C ASP A 244 -4.36 4.69 -4.18
N ASP A 245 -5.10 4.72 -3.07
CA ASP A 245 -4.59 5.04 -1.74
C ASP A 245 -4.38 3.80 -0.85
N ILE A 246 -4.32 2.63 -1.48
CA ILE A 246 -4.26 1.33 -0.79
C ILE A 246 -3.02 1.19 0.07
N GLN A 247 -1.85 1.57 -0.43
CA GLN A 247 -0.59 1.44 0.32
C GLN A 247 -0.14 2.75 0.96
N ALA A 248 -0.40 3.88 0.31
CA ALA A 248 0.09 5.19 0.72
C ALA A 248 -0.79 5.89 1.77
N GLY A 249 -2.04 5.45 1.94
CA GLY A 249 -3.00 6.01 2.88
C GLY A 249 -2.85 5.54 4.33
N CYS A 250 -3.87 5.82 5.13
CA CYS A 250 -3.95 5.48 6.55
C CYS A 250 -2.73 5.95 7.37
N GLY A 251 -2.28 7.20 7.13
CA GLY A 251 -1.19 7.83 7.88
C GLY A 251 0.21 7.59 7.30
N ARG A 252 0.37 6.66 6.38
CA ARG A 252 1.66 6.20 5.89
C ARG A 252 2.53 7.32 5.28
N THR A 253 1.92 8.25 4.55
CA THR A 253 2.61 9.33 3.85
C THR A 253 2.35 10.73 4.42
N GLY A 254 1.82 10.83 5.64
CA GLY A 254 1.68 12.10 6.37
C GLY A 254 0.25 12.60 6.59
N GLY A 255 -0.77 11.91 6.08
CA GLY A 255 -2.19 12.20 6.31
C GLY A 255 -3.02 10.92 6.27
N PHE A 256 -4.32 10.99 6.62
CA PHE A 256 -5.18 9.82 6.46
C PHE A 256 -5.22 9.38 5.01
N PHE A 257 -5.48 10.33 4.10
CA PHE A 257 -5.27 10.11 2.68
C PHE A 257 -3.89 10.61 2.28
N SER A 258 -3.23 9.91 1.38
CA SER A 258 -1.92 10.29 0.87
C SER A 258 -1.91 11.63 0.12
N PHE A 259 -3.08 12.12 -0.25
CA PHE A 259 -3.29 13.39 -0.93
C PHE A 259 -3.79 14.52 -0.01
N ASP A 260 -3.90 14.30 1.30
CA ASP A 260 -4.26 15.34 2.26
C ASP A 260 -3.33 16.54 2.11
N GLY A 261 -3.91 17.75 2.11
CA GLY A 261 -3.17 19.01 1.95
C GLY A 261 -2.70 19.34 0.52
N MET A 262 -2.88 18.45 -0.46
CA MET A 262 -2.48 18.69 -1.84
C MET A 262 -3.50 19.48 -2.67
N GLY A 263 -4.71 19.72 -2.15
CA GLY A 263 -5.79 20.40 -2.87
C GLY A 263 -6.33 19.58 -4.04
N LEU A 264 -6.35 18.27 -3.89
CA LEU A 264 -6.95 17.32 -4.84
C LEU A 264 -8.39 16.99 -4.43
N ASP A 265 -9.20 16.66 -5.42
CA ASP A 265 -10.61 16.29 -5.25
C ASP A 265 -10.92 15.09 -6.17
N PRO A 266 -10.46 13.88 -5.79
CA PRO A 266 -10.64 12.68 -6.60
C PRO A 266 -12.11 12.27 -6.70
N ASP A 267 -12.49 11.70 -7.86
CA ASP A 267 -13.84 11.18 -8.06
C ASP A 267 -14.02 9.81 -7.38
N ILE A 268 -12.94 9.02 -7.35
CA ILE A 268 -12.90 7.72 -6.68
C ILE A 268 -11.57 7.59 -5.92
N VAL A 269 -11.64 7.01 -4.72
CA VAL A 269 -10.43 6.60 -3.95
C VAL A 269 -10.54 5.12 -3.62
N THR A 270 -9.49 4.33 -3.93
CA THR A 270 -9.43 2.92 -3.53
C THR A 270 -8.65 2.76 -2.23
N MET A 271 -9.18 1.96 -1.31
CA MET A 271 -8.58 1.72 0.01
C MET A 271 -8.62 0.24 0.38
N ALA A 272 -7.61 -0.22 1.10
CA ALA A 272 -7.52 -1.57 1.68
C ALA A 272 -6.44 -1.60 2.77
N LYS A 273 -5.77 -2.74 2.97
CA LYS A 273 -4.61 -2.90 3.86
C LYS A 273 -4.89 -2.40 5.28
N SER A 274 -4.22 -1.33 5.72
CA SER A 274 -4.38 -0.78 7.08
C SER A 274 -5.76 -0.21 7.40
N LEU A 275 -6.64 -0.11 6.41
CA LEU A 275 -8.03 0.31 6.62
C LEU A 275 -8.73 -0.52 7.70
N SER A 276 -8.44 -1.82 7.78
CA SER A 276 -9.03 -2.72 8.79
C SER A 276 -8.51 -2.52 10.21
N GLY A 277 -7.46 -1.70 10.39
CA GLY A 277 -6.83 -1.46 11.67
C GLY A 277 -5.90 -2.59 12.16
N MET A 278 -6.23 -3.85 11.89
CA MET A 278 -5.55 -5.01 12.49
C MET A 278 -5.09 -6.06 11.45
N GLY A 279 -5.00 -5.68 10.17
CA GLY A 279 -4.57 -6.58 9.08
C GLY A 279 -5.63 -7.58 8.64
N LEU A 280 -6.89 -7.41 9.04
CA LEU A 280 -7.99 -8.23 8.53
C LEU A 280 -8.35 -7.85 7.09
N PRO A 281 -8.81 -8.80 6.25
CA PRO A 281 -9.20 -8.51 4.88
C PRO A 281 -10.38 -7.52 4.82
N LEU A 282 -10.13 -6.32 4.30
CA LEU A 282 -11.12 -5.28 4.07
C LEU A 282 -10.66 -4.39 2.92
N ALA A 283 -11.56 -4.09 1.98
CA ALA A 283 -11.32 -3.12 0.93
C ALA A 283 -12.61 -2.38 0.59
N LEU A 284 -12.46 -1.13 0.15
CA LEU A 284 -13.57 -0.29 -0.31
C LEU A 284 -13.13 0.68 -1.39
N THR A 285 -14.11 1.22 -2.10
CA THR A 285 -13.97 2.42 -2.91
C THR A 285 -14.81 3.54 -2.32
N LEU A 286 -14.23 4.74 -2.22
CA LEU A 286 -14.95 5.98 -1.98
C LEU A 286 -15.37 6.54 -3.33
N ILE A 287 -16.63 6.87 -3.51
CA ILE A 287 -17.21 7.28 -4.78
C ILE A 287 -17.96 8.59 -4.57
N LYS A 288 -17.71 9.62 -5.38
CA LYS A 288 -18.55 10.82 -5.36
C LYS A 288 -20.01 10.45 -5.66
N PRO A 289 -20.99 11.03 -4.98
CA PRO A 289 -22.42 10.66 -5.10
C PRO A 289 -22.94 10.67 -6.54
N GLU A 290 -22.51 11.62 -7.36
CA GLU A 290 -22.89 11.75 -8.77
C GLU A 290 -22.39 10.60 -9.67
N HIS A 291 -21.40 9.85 -9.21
CA HIS A 291 -20.81 8.71 -9.93
C HIS A 291 -21.30 7.36 -9.40
N ASP A 292 -22.01 7.32 -8.27
CA ASP A 292 -22.56 6.07 -7.74
C ASP A 292 -23.85 5.67 -8.46
N ILE A 293 -23.68 5.21 -9.69
CA ILE A 293 -24.76 4.79 -10.59
C ILE A 293 -24.95 3.27 -10.66
N TRP A 294 -24.41 2.53 -9.67
CA TRP A 294 -24.61 1.09 -9.58
C TRP A 294 -26.11 0.75 -9.41
N LYS A 295 -26.55 -0.27 -10.15
CA LYS A 295 -27.81 -0.93 -9.84
C LYS A 295 -27.57 -2.01 -8.78
N PRO A 296 -28.58 -2.38 -8.00
CA PRO A 296 -28.47 -3.46 -7.03
C PRO A 296 -27.84 -4.72 -7.65
N ALA A 297 -26.86 -5.29 -6.97
CA ALA A 297 -26.10 -6.49 -7.34
C ALA A 297 -25.18 -6.41 -8.59
N GLU A 298 -25.06 -5.27 -9.28
CA GLU A 298 -24.18 -5.16 -10.46
C GLU A 298 -22.69 -5.35 -10.15
N HIS A 299 -22.26 -5.04 -8.93
CA HIS A 299 -20.92 -5.34 -8.43
C HIS A 299 -21.02 -5.90 -7.03
N ASN A 300 -21.43 -7.16 -6.94
CA ASN A 300 -21.62 -7.88 -5.69
C ASN A 300 -20.48 -8.89 -5.45
N GLY A 301 -20.35 -9.35 -4.22
CA GLY A 301 -19.40 -10.38 -3.81
C GLY A 301 -19.76 -10.87 -2.41
N THR A 302 -19.76 -12.19 -2.21
CA THR A 302 -20.15 -12.83 -0.95
C THR A 302 -19.34 -12.30 0.25
N PHE A 303 -18.06 -12.02 0.07
CA PHE A 303 -17.16 -11.53 1.14
C PHE A 303 -16.92 -10.02 1.09
N ARG A 304 -17.82 -9.27 0.47
CA ARG A 304 -17.76 -7.80 0.55
C ARG A 304 -18.15 -7.33 1.94
N GLY A 305 -17.25 -6.61 2.60
CA GLY A 305 -17.43 -6.26 4.00
C GLY A 305 -17.21 -7.47 4.91
N ASN A 306 -16.51 -7.24 5.99
CA ASN A 306 -16.19 -8.23 7.01
C ASN A 306 -16.47 -7.59 8.37
N ASN A 307 -17.44 -8.09 9.13
CA ASN A 307 -17.85 -7.46 10.38
C ASN A 307 -16.72 -7.45 11.42
N HIS A 308 -15.88 -8.47 11.47
CA HIS A 308 -14.68 -8.46 12.34
C HIS A 308 -13.72 -7.31 11.94
N ALA A 309 -13.55 -7.08 10.64
CA ALA A 309 -12.75 -5.98 10.14
C ALA A 309 -13.42 -4.61 10.37
N PHE A 310 -14.75 -4.52 10.33
CA PHE A 310 -15.45 -3.29 10.70
C PHE A 310 -15.24 -2.92 12.17
N VAL A 311 -15.30 -3.90 13.08
CA VAL A 311 -15.03 -3.69 14.52
C VAL A 311 -13.62 -3.16 14.72
N THR A 312 -12.61 -3.82 14.16
CA THR A 312 -11.21 -3.39 14.35
C THR A 312 -10.91 -2.07 13.62
N ALA A 313 -11.53 -1.82 12.47
CA ALA A 313 -11.40 -0.55 11.75
C ALA A 313 -12.04 0.60 12.54
N ALA A 314 -13.25 0.43 13.07
CA ALA A 314 -13.90 1.43 13.90
C ALA A 314 -13.05 1.75 15.14
N ALA A 315 -12.56 0.73 15.85
CA ALA A 315 -11.68 0.91 17.00
C ALA A 315 -10.38 1.65 16.64
N ALA A 316 -9.78 1.35 15.47
CA ALA A 316 -8.60 2.05 14.98
C ALA A 316 -8.89 3.54 14.68
N LEU A 317 -10.03 3.83 14.03
CA LEU A 317 -10.44 5.20 13.77
C LEU A 317 -10.63 6.00 15.05
N GLU A 318 -11.33 5.45 16.03
CA GLU A 318 -11.56 6.11 17.32
C GLU A 318 -10.26 6.32 18.09
N LYS A 319 -9.36 5.35 18.08
CA LYS A 319 -8.10 5.43 18.83
C LYS A 319 -7.09 6.37 18.20
N PHE A 320 -6.90 6.30 16.88
CA PHE A 320 -5.78 6.96 16.20
C PHE A 320 -6.16 8.22 15.43
N TRP A 321 -7.47 8.44 15.15
CA TRP A 321 -7.93 9.53 14.29
C TRP A 321 -8.94 10.47 14.94
N SER A 322 -9.18 10.31 16.24
CA SER A 322 -10.07 11.20 17.01
C SER A 322 -9.46 12.56 17.31
N ASP A 323 -8.13 12.66 17.25
CA ASP A 323 -7.35 13.88 17.41
C ASP A 323 -6.03 13.82 16.60
N ASP A 324 -5.20 14.87 16.69
CA ASP A 324 -3.97 15.00 15.91
C ASP A 324 -2.73 14.37 16.56
N ARG A 325 -2.84 13.78 17.76
CA ARG A 325 -1.68 13.24 18.51
C ARG A 325 -0.95 12.17 17.74
N PHE A 326 -1.69 11.19 17.21
CA PHE A 326 -1.09 10.10 16.44
C PHE A 326 -0.28 10.62 15.24
N MET A 327 -0.85 11.54 14.47
CA MET A 327 -0.15 12.09 13.29
C MET A 327 1.01 13.02 13.66
N SER A 328 0.94 13.69 14.80
CA SER A 328 2.09 14.45 15.34
C SER A 328 3.27 13.52 15.66
N GLU A 329 3.03 12.42 16.38
CA GLU A 329 4.04 11.41 16.69
C GLU A 329 4.61 10.74 15.43
N VAL A 330 3.74 10.42 14.45
CA VAL A 330 4.17 9.87 13.15
C VAL A 330 5.05 10.88 12.41
N GLY A 331 4.71 12.17 12.44
CA GLY A 331 5.51 13.24 11.83
C GLY A 331 6.92 13.35 12.41
N GLU A 332 7.06 13.24 13.73
CA GLU A 332 8.38 13.22 14.40
C GLU A 332 9.22 12.01 13.98
N LYS A 333 8.61 10.83 13.95
CA LYS A 333 9.28 9.59 13.49
C LYS A 333 9.66 9.67 12.02
N ALA A 334 8.80 10.22 11.17
CA ALA A 334 9.07 10.38 9.74
C ALA A 334 10.27 11.29 9.49
N ARG A 335 10.38 12.41 10.24
CA ARG A 335 11.54 13.31 10.17
C ARG A 335 12.82 12.58 10.59
N TYR A 336 12.81 11.91 11.76
CA TYR A 336 13.95 11.14 12.26
C TYR A 336 14.36 10.04 11.27
N LEU A 337 13.40 9.28 10.75
CA LEU A 337 13.65 8.24 9.74
C LEU A 337 14.29 8.83 8.48
N GLY A 338 13.76 9.95 7.98
CA GLY A 338 14.30 10.62 6.80
C GLY A 338 15.75 11.09 7.00
N GLU A 339 16.06 11.70 8.15
CA GLU A 339 17.42 12.13 8.51
C GLU A 339 18.40 10.95 8.56
N ARG A 340 18.00 9.82 9.19
CA ARG A 340 18.85 8.63 9.28
C ARG A 340 19.08 7.98 7.91
N LEU A 341 18.03 7.85 7.08
CA LEU A 341 18.16 7.28 5.73
C LEU A 341 19.01 8.18 4.83
N ALA A 342 18.88 9.50 4.94
CA ALA A 342 19.71 10.44 4.20
C ALA A 342 21.20 10.28 4.56
N ALA A 343 21.52 10.14 5.85
CA ALA A 343 22.90 9.91 6.30
C ALA A 343 23.47 8.59 5.76
N ILE A 344 22.71 7.48 5.84
CA ILE A 344 23.12 6.19 5.28
C ILE A 344 23.33 6.30 3.76
N ALA A 345 22.42 6.94 3.05
CA ALA A 345 22.52 7.10 1.60
C ALA A 345 23.74 7.95 1.21
N GLU A 346 24.01 9.05 1.91
CA GLU A 346 25.17 9.93 1.67
C GLU A 346 26.51 9.18 1.85
N ASP A 347 26.63 8.37 2.91
CA ASP A 347 27.85 7.59 3.20
C ASP A 347 28.18 6.58 2.08
N HIS A 348 27.19 6.16 1.31
CA HIS A 348 27.38 5.23 0.19
C HIS A 348 27.27 5.90 -1.19
N GLY A 349 26.95 7.22 -1.26
CA GLY A 349 26.73 7.94 -2.52
C GLY A 349 25.46 7.51 -3.24
N LEU A 350 24.44 7.15 -2.47
CA LEU A 350 23.11 6.71 -2.90
C LEU A 350 22.08 7.82 -2.69
N SER A 351 20.83 7.58 -3.05
CA SER A 351 19.71 8.49 -2.88
C SER A 351 18.56 7.86 -2.10
N THR A 352 17.81 8.70 -1.39
CA THR A 352 16.57 8.32 -0.73
C THR A 352 15.37 8.54 -1.64
N LYS A 353 14.30 7.78 -1.44
CA LYS A 353 13.03 7.87 -2.18
C LYS A 353 11.85 7.78 -1.23
N GLY A 354 10.70 8.27 -1.65
CA GLY A 354 9.44 8.14 -0.90
C GLY A 354 9.00 9.39 -0.18
N ARG A 355 8.03 9.23 0.76
CA ARG A 355 7.43 10.31 1.53
C ARG A 355 6.88 9.81 2.88
N GLY A 356 7.05 10.60 3.94
CA GLY A 356 6.56 10.25 5.29
C GLY A 356 7.26 9.02 5.86
N MET A 357 6.47 8.02 6.26
CA MET A 357 6.97 6.72 6.73
C MET A 357 6.96 5.64 5.62
N MET A 358 6.85 6.04 4.36
CA MET A 358 6.95 5.21 3.16
C MET A 358 8.18 5.65 2.38
N VAL A 359 9.34 5.25 2.85
CA VAL A 359 10.64 5.75 2.39
C VAL A 359 11.66 4.62 2.26
N GLY A 360 12.72 4.84 1.52
CA GLY A 360 13.77 3.84 1.32
C GLY A 360 15.03 4.43 0.68
N ILE A 361 16.01 3.57 0.47
CA ILE A 361 17.28 3.91 -0.20
C ILE A 361 17.35 3.11 -1.50
N ASP A 362 17.61 3.82 -2.60
CA ASP A 362 17.95 3.22 -3.88
C ASP A 362 19.40 2.69 -3.79
N ALA A 363 19.53 1.36 -3.74
CA ALA A 363 20.83 0.69 -3.59
C ALA A 363 21.59 0.55 -4.93
N GLY A 364 21.09 1.17 -6.01
CA GLY A 364 21.69 1.18 -7.33
C GLY A 364 21.48 -0.10 -8.14
N SER A 365 21.15 -1.22 -7.49
CA SER A 365 20.80 -2.48 -8.15
C SER A 365 19.96 -3.39 -7.25
N GLY A 366 19.13 -4.26 -7.87
CA GLY A 366 18.37 -5.27 -7.14
C GLY A 366 19.25 -6.32 -6.45
N GLU A 367 20.45 -6.60 -6.98
CA GLU A 367 21.41 -7.50 -6.36
C GLU A 367 21.90 -6.92 -5.02
N HIS A 368 22.31 -5.65 -4.99
CA HIS A 368 22.70 -4.98 -3.76
C HIS A 368 21.55 -4.91 -2.76
N ALA A 369 20.37 -4.48 -3.20
CA ALA A 369 19.20 -4.36 -2.33
C ALA A 369 18.80 -5.71 -1.72
N ALA A 370 18.80 -6.80 -2.50
CA ALA A 370 18.54 -8.15 -2.01
C ALA A 370 19.61 -8.63 -1.01
N ALA A 371 20.89 -8.34 -1.26
CA ALA A 371 21.98 -8.68 -0.34
C ALA A 371 21.85 -7.92 0.99
N ILE A 372 21.50 -6.63 0.95
CA ILE A 372 21.26 -5.79 2.13
C ILE A 372 20.06 -6.34 2.93
N CYS A 373 18.92 -6.61 2.28
CA CYS A 373 17.74 -7.18 2.95
C CYS A 373 18.07 -8.54 3.61
N LYS A 374 18.85 -9.39 2.95
CA LYS A 374 19.31 -10.66 3.51
C LYS A 374 20.20 -10.47 4.74
N ALA A 375 21.12 -9.50 4.71
CA ALA A 375 21.97 -9.14 5.85
C ALA A 375 21.14 -8.59 7.02
N CYS A 376 20.14 -7.76 6.75
CA CYS A 376 19.17 -7.27 7.73
C CYS A 376 18.43 -8.44 8.41
N PHE A 377 17.89 -9.37 7.63
CA PHE A 377 17.16 -10.53 8.17
C PHE A 377 18.02 -11.42 9.07
N ALA A 378 19.27 -11.65 8.70
CA ALA A 378 20.20 -12.41 9.54
C ALA A 378 20.40 -11.77 10.92
N LYS A 379 20.36 -10.42 10.99
CA LYS A 379 20.49 -9.62 12.22
C LYS A 379 19.15 -9.37 12.94
N GLY A 380 18.03 -9.90 12.44
CA GLY A 380 16.72 -9.77 13.09
C GLY A 380 15.90 -8.58 12.63
N LEU A 381 16.09 -8.09 11.40
CA LEU A 381 15.25 -7.06 10.79
C LEU A 381 14.54 -7.63 9.55
N ILE A 382 13.22 -7.59 9.53
CA ILE A 382 12.39 -7.93 8.36
C ILE A 382 12.22 -6.66 7.53
N ILE A 383 12.74 -6.66 6.30
CA ILE A 383 12.66 -5.55 5.36
C ILE A 383 12.66 -6.12 3.93
N GLU A 384 12.04 -5.39 2.99
CA GLU A 384 11.90 -5.85 1.60
C GLU A 384 12.49 -4.86 0.59
N THR A 385 12.57 -5.32 -0.65
CA THR A 385 12.92 -4.50 -1.80
C THR A 385 11.67 -3.99 -2.52
N SER A 386 11.84 -2.95 -3.35
CA SER A 386 10.86 -2.38 -4.25
C SER A 386 11.56 -1.82 -5.48
N GLY A 387 10.79 -1.49 -6.52
CA GLY A 387 11.33 -0.89 -7.74
C GLY A 387 11.22 -1.79 -8.96
N SER A 388 11.47 -1.21 -10.15
CA SER A 388 11.38 -1.92 -11.42
C SER A 388 12.38 -3.07 -11.53
N PHE A 389 13.50 -2.95 -10.84
CA PHE A 389 14.60 -3.90 -10.78
C PHE A 389 14.85 -4.39 -9.33
N ASP A 390 13.87 -4.23 -8.44
CA ASP A 390 13.97 -4.53 -7.01
C ASP A 390 15.12 -3.75 -6.32
N GLU A 391 15.47 -2.56 -6.82
CA GLU A 391 16.67 -1.77 -6.44
C GLU A 391 16.53 -0.96 -5.15
N VAL A 392 15.32 -0.74 -4.65
CA VAL A 392 15.06 0.10 -3.47
C VAL A 392 14.89 -0.74 -2.22
N VAL A 393 15.71 -0.54 -1.20
CA VAL A 393 15.51 -1.10 0.15
C VAL A 393 14.43 -0.26 0.84
N LYS A 394 13.22 -0.83 1.04
CA LYS A 394 11.99 -0.13 1.40
C LYS A 394 11.65 -0.29 2.88
N VAL A 395 11.47 0.82 3.59
CA VAL A 395 11.03 0.85 4.99
C VAL A 395 9.53 1.09 5.06
N LEU A 396 8.81 0.14 5.65
CA LEU A 396 7.37 0.18 5.93
C LEU A 396 7.05 -0.25 7.36
N CYS A 397 7.84 0.18 8.35
CA CYS A 397 7.59 -0.18 9.75
C CYS A 397 6.20 0.27 10.23
N PRO A 398 5.61 -0.34 11.28
CA PRO A 398 4.39 0.18 11.88
C PRO A 398 4.54 1.66 12.26
N LEU A 399 3.51 2.48 12.06
CA LEU A 399 3.52 3.90 12.45
C LEU A 399 3.56 4.07 13.98
N THR A 400 3.13 3.02 14.69
CA THR A 400 3.16 2.94 16.16
C THR A 400 4.51 2.45 16.72
N ILE A 401 5.50 2.17 15.87
CA ILE A 401 6.84 1.74 16.31
C ILE A 401 7.44 2.74 17.32
N SER A 402 8.09 2.26 18.36
CA SER A 402 8.82 3.15 19.27
C SER A 402 10.07 3.72 18.61
N LEU A 403 10.52 4.89 19.07
CA LEU A 403 11.76 5.49 18.57
C LEU A 403 12.97 4.60 18.83
N GLU A 404 12.99 3.88 19.95
CA GLU A 404 14.02 2.89 20.29
C GLU A 404 14.07 1.74 19.27
N GLN A 405 12.92 1.13 18.98
CA GLN A 405 12.84 0.05 17.98
C GLN A 405 13.18 0.55 16.56
N LEU A 406 12.74 1.76 16.21
CA LEU A 406 13.07 2.38 14.93
C LEU A 406 14.58 2.60 14.80
N THR A 407 15.21 3.15 15.84
CA THR A 407 16.66 3.36 15.89
C THR A 407 17.42 2.03 15.75
N ALA A 408 17.07 1.02 16.55
CA ALA A 408 17.71 -0.28 16.49
C ALA A 408 17.58 -0.95 15.10
N GLY A 409 16.42 -0.83 14.47
CA GLY A 409 16.22 -1.32 13.10
C GLY A 409 17.07 -0.57 12.06
N LEU A 410 17.20 0.74 12.21
CA LEU A 410 18.05 1.57 11.33
C LEU A 410 19.54 1.28 11.54
N ASP A 411 20.00 1.01 12.76
CA ASP A 411 21.39 0.62 13.03
C ASP A 411 21.73 -0.74 12.38
N ILE A 412 20.77 -1.69 12.40
CA ILE A 412 20.91 -2.95 11.65
C ILE A 412 21.00 -2.68 10.15
N MET A 413 20.16 -1.79 9.63
CA MET A 413 20.13 -1.42 8.22
C MET A 413 21.46 -0.76 7.79
N GLU A 414 21.94 0.24 8.54
CA GLU A 414 23.24 0.91 8.30
C GLU A 414 24.38 -0.10 8.25
N SER A 415 24.48 -0.96 9.27
CA SER A 415 25.48 -2.04 9.30
C SER A 415 25.36 -3.04 8.12
N ALA A 416 24.15 -3.23 7.56
CA ALA A 416 23.96 -4.09 6.40
C ALA A 416 24.42 -3.40 5.10
N PHE A 417 24.19 -2.08 4.96
CA PHE A 417 24.73 -1.29 3.86
C PHE A 417 26.26 -1.28 3.87
N ASP A 418 26.89 -1.05 5.04
CA ASP A 418 28.35 -1.12 5.21
C ASP A 418 28.92 -2.49 4.82
N ALA A 419 28.28 -3.55 5.25
CA ALA A 419 28.73 -4.92 4.99
C ALA A 419 28.66 -5.30 3.50
N VAL A 420 27.70 -4.77 2.76
CA VAL A 420 27.48 -5.12 1.34
C VAL A 420 28.23 -4.17 0.40
N LEU A 421 28.22 -2.87 0.69
CA LEU A 421 28.76 -1.86 -0.22
C LEU A 421 30.14 -1.31 0.21
N GLY A 422 30.57 -1.58 1.45
CA GLY A 422 31.74 -0.96 2.06
C GLY A 422 31.43 0.45 2.56
N SER A 423 32.00 0.85 3.70
CA SER A 423 31.85 2.20 4.24
C SER A 423 32.88 3.15 3.63
N ARG A 424 32.43 4.30 3.09
CA ARG A 424 33.33 5.36 2.62
C ARG A 424 34.04 6.06 3.78
N ARG A 425 33.43 6.11 4.99
CA ARG A 425 34.06 6.66 6.19
C ARG A 425 35.31 5.90 6.60
N ALA A 426 35.26 4.55 6.52
CA ALA A 426 36.41 3.70 6.82
C ALA A 426 37.55 3.77 5.78
N ALA A 427 37.30 4.30 4.59
CA ALA A 427 38.31 4.47 3.54
C ALA A 427 38.99 5.85 3.58
N ALA A 428 38.50 6.77 4.44
CA ALA A 428 39.04 8.14 4.61
C ALA A 428 39.91 8.27 5.86
N GLU A 429 39.98 7.27 6.74
CA GLU A 429 40.89 7.09 7.87
C GLU A 429 42.09 6.20 7.46
#